data_e8d829c77190609e2c7b6fe8ac03efee
#
_entry.id   e8d829c77190609e2c7b6fe8ac03efee
#
_cell.length_a   1.000
_cell.length_b   1.000
_cell.length_c   1.000
_cell.angle_alpha   90.00
_cell.angle_beta   90.00
_cell.angle_gamma   90.00
#
_symmetry.space_group_name_H-M   'P 1'
#
loop_
_entity.id
_entity.type
_entity.pdbx_description
1 polymer ?
#
loop_
_entity_poly.entity_id
_entity_poly.type
_entity_poly.pdbx_seq_one_letter_code
_entity_poly.pdbx_strand_id
1 'polypeptide(L)'
;MRKLVLFLVSLLFAAENAAAQVPDIGQKKDKTQLSLTDTVKNIDRGDGTETKPEDEEDKGIFSFMNFSFSKKKESKKVYARPDEKKESFVQRITRQAEEGDVNAQLTLGYMYLYGEEGVEIDYDKAFRYYSMAAAQKDNVAINNLGSLYYSGIGTEKDYLKAATLFDEAAKLGNVEASVNLAFIYLSGSNVGKNSRAAMELFKKAAGKGNPTAKFMLGYAYYKGFIYPQDYGKAVKLIREAANAEYSEAQYVLAEMYLNGHGITQNYGNAVKFLRLAVNQGNVNAMTELGDILALGTAYPKDIYRAHVLFNIAAVRGAPKAAEKRDALAKVMKIEELLQAQTEAEKYVEQPSALTSYIKQTFGRDIRSYIDENLKNVNNRGRA
;
A
#
# COMPACT_ATOMS: atom_id res chain seq x y z
N MET A 1 -17.30 -5.94 -3.62
CA MET A 1 -17.05 -4.54 -4.02
C MET A 1 -17.24 -3.50 -2.89
N ARG A 2 -18.14 -3.68 -1.91
CA ARG A 2 -18.36 -2.70 -0.81
C ARG A 2 -17.19 -2.57 0.20
N LYS A 3 -16.36 -3.57 0.38
CA LYS A 3 -15.17 -3.52 1.28
C LYS A 3 -13.95 -2.79 0.69
N LEU A 4 -13.94 -2.49 -0.61
CA LEU A 4 -12.76 -1.99 -1.32
C LEU A 4 -12.49 -0.49 -1.12
N VAL A 5 -13.50 0.26 -0.76
CA VAL A 5 -13.44 1.72 -0.70
C VAL A 5 -13.15 2.25 0.70
N LEU A 6 -13.35 1.39 1.70
CA LEU A 6 -13.24 1.75 3.11
C LEU A 6 -11.80 2.11 3.58
N PHE A 7 -10.78 1.81 2.78
CA PHE A 7 -9.38 1.99 3.15
C PHE A 7 -8.71 3.28 2.62
N LEU A 8 -9.39 4.01 1.72
CA LEU A 8 -8.87 5.28 1.19
C LEU A 8 -8.63 6.36 2.26
N VAL A 9 -9.31 6.23 3.39
CA VAL A 9 -9.28 7.22 4.47
C VAL A 9 -8.28 6.85 5.58
N SER A 10 -8.00 5.56 5.83
CA SER A 10 -7.13 5.13 6.93
C SER A 10 -5.64 5.38 6.69
N LEU A 11 -5.19 5.48 5.45
CA LEU A 11 -3.78 5.66 5.11
C LEU A 11 -3.32 7.10 5.10
N LEU A 12 -4.24 8.05 5.15
CA LEU A 12 -3.89 9.46 5.32
C LEU A 12 -3.25 9.76 6.69
N PHE A 13 -3.53 8.92 7.69
CA PHE A 13 -2.87 9.00 8.99
C PHE A 13 -1.61 8.12 9.09
N ALA A 14 -1.44 7.11 8.22
CA ALA A 14 -0.31 6.18 8.28
C ALA A 14 0.89 6.59 7.40
N ALA A 15 0.71 7.46 6.41
CA ALA A 15 1.80 7.87 5.52
C ALA A 15 2.81 8.83 6.17
N GLU A 16 2.45 9.49 7.27
CA GLU A 16 3.40 10.32 8.03
C GLU A 16 4.26 9.52 9.02
N ASN A 17 3.94 8.24 9.30
CA ASN A 17 4.67 7.41 10.24
C ASN A 17 4.81 5.95 9.77
N ALA A 18 5.52 5.72 8.66
CA ALA A 18 5.82 4.38 8.14
C ALA A 18 6.84 3.59 8.99
N ALA A 19 6.70 3.61 10.31
CA ALA A 19 7.46 2.80 11.25
C ALA A 19 6.61 2.32 12.43
N ALA A 20 5.40 1.79 12.18
CA ALA A 20 4.59 1.23 13.25
C ALA A 20 3.83 -0.03 12.83
N GLN A 21 4.03 -1.02 13.63
CA GLN A 21 3.61 -2.39 13.64
C GLN A 21 2.09 -2.59 13.45
N VAL A 22 1.73 -3.62 12.67
CA VAL A 22 0.37 -4.17 12.57
C VAL A 22 -0.01 -4.82 13.91
N PRO A 23 -1.21 -4.59 14.49
CA PRO A 23 -1.62 -5.26 15.71
C PRO A 23 -1.85 -6.75 15.47
N ASP A 24 -1.24 -7.56 16.34
CA ASP A 24 -1.38 -9.01 16.46
C ASP A 24 -2.82 -9.35 16.88
N ILE A 25 -3.62 -9.87 15.95
CA ILE A 25 -4.89 -10.52 16.31
C ILE A 25 -4.52 -11.89 16.87
N GLY A 26 -4.59 -12.01 18.20
CA GLY A 26 -4.19 -13.14 18.99
C GLY A 26 -4.62 -14.51 18.43
N GLN A 27 -3.70 -15.19 17.78
CA GLN A 27 -3.73 -16.62 17.59
C GLN A 27 -2.55 -17.25 18.32
N LYS A 28 -2.86 -18.18 19.21
CA LYS A 28 -1.88 -19.01 19.91
C LYS A 28 -0.91 -19.61 18.89
N LYS A 29 0.37 -19.26 19.00
CA LYS A 29 1.44 -19.86 18.21
C LYS A 29 1.52 -21.36 18.48
N ASP A 30 1.08 -22.14 17.52
CA ASP A 30 1.44 -23.55 17.44
C ASP A 30 2.88 -23.62 16.89
N LYS A 31 3.78 -24.27 17.64
CA LYS A 31 5.24 -24.27 17.42
C LYS A 31 5.72 -25.07 16.20
N THR A 32 4.83 -25.46 15.29
CA THR A 32 5.13 -26.31 14.13
C THR A 32 4.96 -25.65 12.77
N GLN A 33 4.69 -24.35 12.69
CA GLN A 33 4.58 -23.66 11.41
C GLN A 33 5.93 -23.05 10.97
N LEU A 34 6.66 -23.77 10.13
CA LEU A 34 7.69 -23.18 9.26
C LEU A 34 6.97 -22.44 8.13
N SER A 35 6.89 -21.12 8.22
CA SER A 35 6.34 -20.29 7.15
C SER A 35 7.33 -20.15 6.00
N LEU A 36 6.86 -19.81 4.80
CA LEU A 36 7.72 -19.47 3.65
C LEU A 36 8.73 -18.36 4.02
N THR A 37 8.38 -17.51 4.98
CA THR A 37 9.25 -16.50 5.60
C THR A 37 10.44 -17.12 6.33
N ASP A 38 10.26 -18.26 7.02
CA ASP A 38 11.34 -18.93 7.72
C ASP A 38 12.24 -19.70 6.74
N THR A 39 11.66 -20.25 5.67
CA THR A 39 12.40 -20.86 4.57
C THR A 39 13.24 -19.82 3.81
N VAL A 40 12.73 -18.60 3.64
CA VAL A 40 13.45 -17.47 3.02
C VAL A 40 14.57 -16.94 3.94
N LYS A 41 14.37 -16.89 5.26
CA LYS A 41 15.38 -16.43 6.24
C LYS A 41 16.57 -17.39 6.39
N ASN A 42 16.35 -18.70 6.21
CA ASN A 42 17.41 -19.69 6.37
C ASN A 42 18.45 -19.74 5.24
N ILE A 43 18.28 -18.97 4.17
CA ILE A 43 19.23 -18.89 3.07
C ILE A 43 20.26 -17.77 3.26
N ASP A 44 20.04 -16.85 4.19
CA ASP A 44 20.87 -15.65 4.39
C ASP A 44 21.94 -15.80 5.50
N ARG A 45 22.24 -17.04 5.96
CA ARG A 45 23.34 -17.29 6.90
C ARG A 45 24.68 -17.43 6.19
N GLY A 46 25.17 -16.32 5.74
CA GLY A 46 26.53 -16.18 5.21
C GLY A 46 26.95 -14.71 5.21
N ASP A 47 26.89 -14.05 6.33
CA ASP A 47 27.90 -13.10 6.81
C ASP A 47 27.51 -12.58 8.21
N GLY A 48 28.44 -12.70 9.13
CA GLY A 48 28.18 -12.38 10.52
C GLY A 48 28.30 -10.91 10.84
N THR A 49 27.28 -10.37 11.47
CA THR A 49 27.41 -9.44 12.61
C THR A 49 26.06 -9.38 13.33
N GLU A 50 26.02 -9.93 14.54
CA GLU A 50 24.90 -9.82 15.48
C GLU A 50 24.80 -8.40 16.03
N THR A 51 23.63 -7.77 15.89
CA THR A 51 23.18 -6.73 16.82
C THR A 51 21.86 -7.17 17.42
N LYS A 52 21.83 -7.31 18.76
CA LYS A 52 20.66 -7.65 19.56
C LYS A 52 19.63 -6.53 19.48
N PRO A 53 18.31 -6.86 19.40
CA PRO A 53 17.27 -5.88 19.64
C PRO A 53 17.07 -5.69 21.14
N GLU A 54 17.06 -4.45 21.58
CA GLU A 54 16.61 -4.03 22.91
C GLU A 54 15.07 -4.06 22.98
N ASP A 55 14.57 -4.48 24.16
CA ASP A 55 13.16 -4.57 24.48
C ASP A 55 12.48 -3.19 24.42
N GLU A 56 11.52 -3.00 23.52
CA GLU A 56 10.61 -1.86 23.58
C GLU A 56 9.19 -2.30 23.95
N GLU A 57 8.73 -1.72 25.06
CA GLU A 57 7.40 -1.89 25.64
C GLU A 57 6.27 -1.42 24.72
N ASP A 58 5.20 -2.20 24.75
CA ASP A 58 3.89 -2.02 24.16
C ASP A 58 3.33 -0.59 24.34
N LYS A 59 3.38 0.23 23.28
CA LYS A 59 2.70 1.52 23.20
C LYS A 59 1.57 1.41 22.18
N GLY A 60 0.34 1.36 22.72
CA GLY A 60 -0.89 1.23 21.96
C GLY A 60 -1.10 2.28 20.87
N ILE A 61 -2.07 1.98 20.01
CA ILE A 61 -2.52 2.58 18.74
C ILE A 61 -2.62 4.14 18.72
N PHE A 62 -2.53 4.81 19.84
CA PHE A 62 -2.70 6.27 19.98
C PHE A 62 -1.41 7.11 19.79
N SER A 63 -0.27 6.53 19.45
CA SER A 63 0.98 7.31 19.29
C SER A 63 1.05 8.15 18.01
N PHE A 64 0.06 8.04 17.12
CA PHE A 64 0.03 8.75 15.84
C PHE A 64 -0.64 10.13 15.86
N MET A 65 -1.28 10.48 16.96
CA MET A 65 -1.73 11.84 17.16
C MET A 65 -0.65 12.61 17.91
N ASN A 66 0.05 13.50 17.24
CA ASN A 66 0.96 14.47 17.88
C ASN A 66 0.15 15.43 18.77
N PHE A 67 -0.35 14.92 19.89
CA PHE A 67 -0.81 15.76 21.00
C PHE A 67 0.41 16.13 21.83
N SER A 68 0.93 17.31 21.63
CA SER A 68 1.88 17.95 22.52
C SER A 68 1.21 18.18 23.88
N PHE A 69 1.23 17.18 24.75
CA PHE A 69 0.89 17.36 26.15
C PHE A 69 2.09 17.93 26.89
N SER A 70 2.10 19.24 27.07
CA SER A 70 2.95 19.88 28.08
C SER A 70 2.61 19.30 29.45
N LYS A 71 3.49 18.46 30.00
CA LYS A 71 3.40 17.97 31.38
C LYS A 71 3.62 19.14 32.33
N LYS A 72 2.55 19.84 32.73
CA LYS A 72 2.54 20.58 33.99
C LYS A 72 2.15 19.60 35.09
N LYS A 73 3.10 19.23 35.92
CA LYS A 73 2.85 18.63 37.25
C LYS A 73 2.14 19.63 38.09
N GLU A 74 0.86 19.42 38.41
CA GLU A 74 0.24 19.88 39.62
C GLU A 74 -0.70 18.81 40.14
N SER A 75 -0.25 18.17 41.23
CA SER A 75 -1.03 17.26 42.04
C SER A 75 -2.03 18.07 42.89
N LYS A 76 -3.28 18.19 42.44
CA LYS A 76 -4.41 18.46 43.37
C LYS A 76 -5.26 17.20 43.39
N LYS A 77 -5.30 16.53 44.57
CA LYS A 77 -6.28 15.51 44.86
C LYS A 77 -7.67 16.18 44.81
N VAL A 78 -8.34 16.05 43.69
CA VAL A 78 -9.77 16.38 43.59
C VAL A 78 -10.51 15.12 44.04
N TYR A 79 -11.21 15.22 45.16
CA TYR A 79 -12.17 14.21 45.59
C TYR A 79 -13.26 14.12 44.52
N ALA A 80 -13.28 13.05 43.74
CA ALA A 80 -14.35 12.78 42.78
C ALA A 80 -15.68 12.58 43.55
N ARG A 81 -16.72 13.28 43.14
CA ARG A 81 -18.10 13.01 43.62
C ARG A 81 -18.51 11.63 43.06
N PRO A 82 -19.23 10.79 43.85
CA PRO A 82 -19.46 9.38 43.50
C PRO A 82 -20.36 9.09 42.30
N ASP A 83 -21.00 10.07 41.66
CA ASP A 83 -22.09 9.87 40.70
C ASP A 83 -21.92 10.50 39.32
N GLU A 84 -20.74 11.01 38.96
CA GLU A 84 -20.49 11.42 37.58
C GLU A 84 -20.15 10.19 36.75
N LYS A 85 -21.12 9.68 35.95
CA LYS A 85 -20.84 8.71 34.86
C LYS A 85 -19.70 9.30 34.02
N LYS A 86 -18.53 8.70 34.06
CA LYS A 86 -17.41 9.13 33.22
C LYS A 86 -17.88 9.12 31.75
N GLU A 87 -17.87 10.29 31.13
CA GLU A 87 -18.16 10.46 29.71
C GLU A 87 -17.30 9.47 28.90
N SER A 88 -17.93 8.65 28.03
CA SER A 88 -17.18 7.72 27.18
C SER A 88 -16.33 8.49 26.18
N PHE A 89 -15.29 7.83 25.63
CA PHE A 89 -14.45 8.43 24.59
C PHE A 89 -15.30 8.95 23.43
N VAL A 90 -16.23 8.13 22.93
CA VAL A 90 -17.13 8.49 21.82
C VAL A 90 -18.00 9.70 22.16
N GLN A 91 -18.59 9.75 23.37
CA GLN A 91 -19.41 10.89 23.80
C GLN A 91 -18.59 12.19 23.84
N ARG A 92 -17.38 12.13 24.39
CA ARG A 92 -16.47 13.28 24.44
C ARG A 92 -16.10 13.79 23.05
N ILE A 93 -15.68 12.88 22.15
CA ILE A 93 -15.30 13.26 20.77
C ILE A 93 -16.54 13.79 20.02
N THR A 94 -17.73 13.21 20.24
CA THR A 94 -18.96 13.70 19.61
C THR A 94 -19.25 15.13 20.06
N ARG A 95 -19.18 15.42 21.35
CA ARG A 95 -19.37 16.78 21.87
C ARG A 95 -18.35 17.77 21.28
N GLN A 96 -17.06 17.41 21.26
CA GLN A 96 -16.02 18.25 20.67
C GLN A 96 -16.26 18.52 19.17
N ALA A 97 -16.70 17.51 18.42
CA ALA A 97 -17.01 17.65 17.00
C ALA A 97 -18.19 18.59 16.75
N GLU A 98 -19.23 18.52 17.59
CA GLU A 98 -20.40 19.41 17.52
C GLU A 98 -20.03 20.84 17.97
N GLU A 99 -19.04 21.01 18.85
CA GLU A 99 -18.44 22.29 19.22
C GLU A 99 -17.53 22.88 18.13
N GLY A 100 -17.27 22.14 17.05
CA GLY A 100 -16.53 22.59 15.87
C GLY A 100 -15.07 22.15 15.82
N ASP A 101 -14.60 21.27 16.72
CA ASP A 101 -13.23 20.75 16.65
C ASP A 101 -13.02 19.90 15.40
N VAL A 102 -12.13 20.36 14.51
CA VAL A 102 -11.84 19.69 13.25
C VAL A 102 -11.28 18.29 13.43
N ASN A 103 -10.38 18.09 14.42
CA ASN A 103 -9.77 16.79 14.67
C ASN A 103 -10.83 15.79 15.20
N ALA A 104 -11.74 16.25 16.04
CA ALA A 104 -12.85 15.42 16.51
C ALA A 104 -13.80 15.05 15.36
N GLN A 105 -14.09 15.99 14.44
CA GLN A 105 -14.88 15.73 13.24
C GLN A 105 -14.20 14.71 12.32
N LEU A 106 -12.90 14.85 12.07
CA LEU A 106 -12.11 13.87 11.29
C LEU A 106 -12.13 12.49 11.97
N THR A 107 -11.95 12.45 13.29
CA THR A 107 -11.97 11.21 14.08
C THR A 107 -13.31 10.51 13.98
N LEU A 108 -14.43 11.23 14.17
CA LEU A 108 -15.77 10.65 14.03
C LEU A 108 -16.07 10.21 12.59
N GLY A 109 -15.67 11.00 11.60
CA GLY A 109 -15.76 10.62 10.20
C GLY A 109 -15.09 9.26 9.97
N TYR A 110 -13.90 9.06 10.49
CA TYR A 110 -13.16 7.80 10.43
C TYR A 110 -13.90 6.67 11.20
N MET A 111 -14.29 6.93 12.47
CA MET A 111 -14.94 5.91 13.29
C MET A 111 -16.23 5.38 12.65
N TYR A 112 -17.10 6.26 12.14
CA TYR A 112 -18.33 5.85 11.46
C TYR A 112 -18.08 5.19 10.10
N LEU A 113 -16.98 5.53 9.43
CA LEU A 113 -16.62 4.92 8.16
C LEU A 113 -16.18 3.45 8.32
N TYR A 114 -15.49 3.12 9.44
CA TYR A 114 -14.87 1.82 9.66
C TYR A 114 -15.52 0.99 10.77
N GLY A 115 -16.36 1.57 11.60
CA GLY A 115 -16.94 0.88 12.75
C GLY A 115 -15.95 0.69 13.89
N GLU A 116 -15.09 1.68 14.14
CA GLU A 116 -14.04 1.63 15.16
C GLU A 116 -14.58 2.10 16.53
N GLU A 117 -13.87 1.77 17.63
CA GLU A 117 -14.19 2.17 19.01
C GLU A 117 -15.61 1.81 19.48
N GLY A 118 -16.17 0.72 18.93
CA GLY A 118 -17.51 0.25 19.28
C GLY A 118 -18.67 1.04 18.64
N VAL A 119 -18.36 1.86 17.65
CA VAL A 119 -19.36 2.54 16.82
C VAL A 119 -19.72 1.67 15.63
N GLU A 120 -20.98 1.53 15.32
CA GLU A 120 -21.42 0.84 14.09
C GLU A 120 -21.08 1.68 12.85
N ILE A 121 -20.81 0.99 11.72
CA ILE A 121 -20.59 1.65 10.44
C ILE A 121 -21.83 2.46 10.06
N ASP A 122 -21.63 3.75 9.83
CA ASP A 122 -22.66 4.69 9.40
C ASP A 122 -22.08 5.68 8.41
N TYR A 123 -22.29 5.40 7.11
CA TYR A 123 -21.71 6.18 6.03
C TYR A 123 -22.28 7.60 5.93
N ASP A 124 -23.52 7.81 6.34
CA ASP A 124 -24.15 9.13 6.31
C ASP A 124 -23.53 10.02 7.39
N LYS A 125 -23.28 9.47 8.58
CA LYS A 125 -22.56 10.20 9.63
C LYS A 125 -21.10 10.44 9.24
N ALA A 126 -20.41 9.46 8.65
CA ALA A 126 -19.06 9.66 8.16
C ALA A 126 -18.99 10.82 7.15
N PHE A 127 -19.91 10.84 6.17
CA PHE A 127 -20.02 11.92 5.21
C PHE A 127 -20.31 13.27 5.88
N ARG A 128 -21.24 13.30 6.82
CA ARG A 128 -21.58 14.52 7.58
C ARG A 128 -20.38 15.10 8.31
N TYR A 129 -19.65 14.29 9.07
CA TYR A 129 -18.50 14.78 9.85
C TYR A 129 -17.35 15.22 8.96
N TYR A 130 -17.03 14.49 7.89
CA TYR A 130 -16.02 14.98 6.92
C TYR A 130 -16.48 16.25 6.22
N SER A 131 -17.77 16.42 5.93
CA SER A 131 -18.30 17.67 5.35
C SER A 131 -18.16 18.84 6.30
N MET A 132 -18.41 18.64 7.61
CA MET A 132 -18.22 19.67 8.64
C MET A 132 -16.76 20.12 8.73
N ALA A 133 -15.82 19.18 8.75
CA ALA A 133 -14.40 19.48 8.79
C ALA A 133 -13.92 20.15 7.47
N ALA A 134 -14.39 19.68 6.32
CA ALA A 134 -14.08 20.27 5.02
C ALA A 134 -14.59 21.72 4.89
N ALA A 135 -15.73 22.03 5.46
CA ALA A 135 -16.25 23.41 5.47
C ALA A 135 -15.32 24.37 6.24
N GLN A 136 -14.49 23.86 7.14
CA GLN A 136 -13.46 24.63 7.85
C GLN A 136 -12.13 24.72 7.07
N LYS A 137 -12.09 24.27 5.81
CA LYS A 137 -10.92 24.28 4.92
C LYS A 137 -9.77 23.38 5.38
N ASP A 138 -10.07 22.36 6.17
CA ASP A 138 -9.09 21.32 6.48
C ASP A 138 -8.79 20.49 5.22
N ASN A 139 -7.52 20.43 4.84
CA ASN A 139 -7.13 19.79 3.58
C ASN A 139 -7.26 18.27 3.62
N VAL A 140 -7.17 17.64 4.80
CA VAL A 140 -7.38 16.19 4.99
C VAL A 140 -8.87 15.88 4.84
N ALA A 141 -9.73 16.67 5.49
CA ALA A 141 -11.18 16.51 5.40
C ALA A 141 -11.68 16.69 3.96
N ILE A 142 -11.19 17.73 3.25
CA ILE A 142 -11.55 17.96 1.85
C ILE A 142 -11.14 16.77 0.97
N ASN A 143 -9.93 16.24 1.15
CA ASN A 143 -9.49 15.03 0.45
C ASN A 143 -10.37 13.81 0.78
N ASN A 144 -10.70 13.61 2.06
CA ASN A 144 -11.54 12.49 2.47
C ASN A 144 -12.97 12.61 1.91
N LEU A 145 -13.54 13.80 1.93
CA LEU A 145 -14.84 14.09 1.30
C LEU A 145 -14.79 13.82 -0.22
N GLY A 146 -13.70 14.21 -0.88
CA GLY A 146 -13.44 13.87 -2.29
C GLY A 146 -13.45 12.36 -2.52
N SER A 147 -12.85 11.58 -1.62
CA SER A 147 -12.82 10.12 -1.69
C SER A 147 -14.22 9.50 -1.51
N LEU A 148 -15.06 10.08 -0.66
CA LEU A 148 -16.43 9.63 -0.50
C LEU A 148 -17.26 9.86 -1.77
N TYR A 149 -17.13 11.03 -2.42
CA TYR A 149 -17.76 11.30 -3.71
C TYR A 149 -17.23 10.39 -4.83
N TYR A 150 -15.91 10.15 -4.88
CA TYR A 150 -15.31 9.23 -5.85
C TYR A 150 -15.89 7.83 -5.76
N SER A 151 -16.20 7.39 -4.56
CA SER A 151 -16.62 6.03 -4.27
C SER A 151 -18.12 5.85 -4.16
N GLY A 152 -18.87 6.92 -3.93
CA GLY A 152 -20.30 6.88 -3.65
C GLY A 152 -20.60 6.30 -2.27
N ILE A 153 -19.84 6.70 -1.24
CA ILE A 153 -20.03 6.27 0.15
C ILE A 153 -20.70 7.38 0.94
N GLY A 154 -21.87 7.12 1.53
CA GLY A 154 -22.68 8.13 2.20
C GLY A 154 -23.20 9.23 1.26
N THR A 155 -23.03 9.07 -0.05
CA THR A 155 -23.48 9.99 -1.10
C THR A 155 -23.54 9.28 -2.43
N GLU A 156 -24.13 9.91 -3.43
CA GLU A 156 -24.02 9.44 -4.82
C GLU A 156 -22.60 9.65 -5.35
N LYS A 157 -22.18 8.74 -6.23
CA LYS A 157 -20.87 8.81 -6.86
C LYS A 157 -20.80 9.99 -7.84
N ASP A 158 -19.83 10.87 -7.60
CA ASP A 158 -19.60 12.06 -8.42
C ASP A 158 -18.09 12.30 -8.62
N TYR A 159 -17.57 11.86 -9.75
CA TYR A 159 -16.16 12.02 -10.10
C TYR A 159 -15.74 13.47 -10.33
N LEU A 160 -16.65 14.32 -10.84
CA LEU A 160 -16.35 15.74 -11.09
C LEU A 160 -16.20 16.49 -9.77
N LYS A 161 -17.12 16.22 -8.83
CA LYS A 161 -17.04 16.81 -7.49
C LYS A 161 -15.83 16.29 -6.71
N ALA A 162 -15.53 14.99 -6.83
CA ALA A 162 -14.31 14.41 -6.27
C ALA A 162 -13.05 15.10 -6.81
N ALA A 163 -12.94 15.28 -8.14
CA ALA A 163 -11.82 15.98 -8.75
C ALA A 163 -11.68 17.42 -8.26
N THR A 164 -12.79 18.14 -8.11
CA THR A 164 -12.81 19.52 -7.60
C THR A 164 -12.30 19.59 -6.15
N LEU A 165 -12.76 18.67 -5.30
CA LEU A 165 -12.31 18.58 -3.91
C LEU A 165 -10.83 18.18 -3.80
N PHE A 166 -10.38 17.21 -4.60
CA PHE A 166 -8.96 16.86 -4.63
C PHE A 166 -8.08 18.01 -5.13
N ASP A 167 -8.52 18.80 -6.11
CA ASP A 167 -7.80 19.98 -6.58
C ASP A 167 -7.72 21.04 -5.47
N GLU A 168 -8.83 21.30 -4.75
CA GLU A 168 -8.84 22.19 -3.61
C GLU A 168 -7.89 21.72 -2.49
N ALA A 169 -7.98 20.47 -2.08
CA ALA A 169 -7.10 19.91 -1.06
C ALA A 169 -5.62 19.97 -1.49
N ALA A 170 -5.32 19.65 -2.75
CA ALA A 170 -3.96 19.72 -3.30
C ALA A 170 -3.40 21.15 -3.29
N LYS A 171 -4.23 22.16 -3.57
CA LYS A 171 -3.87 23.58 -3.46
C LYS A 171 -3.59 23.99 -2.01
N LEU A 172 -4.30 23.41 -1.06
CA LEU A 172 -4.07 23.58 0.38
C LEU A 172 -2.89 22.75 0.92
N GLY A 173 -2.17 22.04 0.03
CA GLY A 173 -0.94 21.33 0.37
C GLY A 173 -1.07 19.83 0.59
N ASN A 174 -2.27 19.26 0.51
CA ASN A 174 -2.46 17.82 0.63
C ASN A 174 -1.82 17.07 -0.56
N VAL A 175 -0.84 16.22 -0.26
CA VAL A 175 -0.06 15.50 -1.28
C VAL A 175 -0.86 14.35 -1.86
N GLU A 176 -1.60 13.65 -1.03
CA GLU A 176 -2.45 12.52 -1.39
C GLU A 176 -3.56 12.97 -2.34
N ALA A 177 -4.14 14.14 -2.09
CA ALA A 177 -5.14 14.73 -2.99
C ALA A 177 -4.56 14.98 -4.39
N SER A 178 -3.30 15.40 -4.50
CA SER A 178 -2.61 15.52 -5.79
C SER A 178 -2.50 14.17 -6.51
N VAL A 179 -2.22 13.11 -5.77
CA VAL A 179 -2.15 11.73 -6.31
C VAL A 179 -3.54 11.25 -6.74
N ASN A 180 -4.56 11.47 -5.92
CA ASN A 180 -5.94 11.08 -6.22
C ASN A 180 -6.47 11.79 -7.49
N LEU A 181 -6.21 13.10 -7.61
CA LEU A 181 -6.55 13.86 -8.80
C LEU A 181 -5.81 13.35 -10.04
N ALA A 182 -4.53 13.01 -9.89
CA ALA A 182 -3.75 12.45 -10.99
C ALA A 182 -4.35 11.14 -11.51
N PHE A 183 -4.83 10.26 -10.62
CA PHE A 183 -5.50 9.03 -11.02
C PHE A 183 -6.84 9.30 -11.73
N ILE A 184 -7.61 10.30 -11.30
CA ILE A 184 -8.83 10.71 -12.02
C ILE A 184 -8.48 11.16 -13.45
N TYR A 185 -7.45 11.98 -13.63
CA TYR A 185 -7.02 12.41 -14.96
C TYR A 185 -6.45 11.27 -15.82
N LEU A 186 -5.84 10.25 -15.22
CA LEU A 186 -5.40 9.06 -15.96
C LEU A 186 -6.58 8.22 -16.45
N SER A 187 -7.57 7.96 -15.58
CA SER A 187 -8.75 7.17 -15.93
C SER A 187 -9.69 7.90 -16.89
N GLY A 188 -9.74 9.22 -16.76
CA GLY A 188 -10.70 10.05 -17.49
C GLY A 188 -12.10 10.07 -16.88
N SER A 189 -12.39 9.32 -15.85
CA SER A 189 -13.65 9.17 -15.08
C SER A 189 -14.60 10.39 -15.15
N ASN A 190 -15.29 10.61 -16.26
CA ASN A 190 -16.18 11.72 -16.57
C ASN A 190 -15.59 13.16 -16.53
N VAL A 191 -14.30 13.32 -16.20
CA VAL A 191 -13.60 14.63 -16.19
C VAL A 191 -12.73 14.85 -17.44
N GLY A 192 -12.66 13.85 -18.31
CA GLY A 192 -11.77 13.83 -19.46
C GLY A 192 -10.36 13.34 -19.13
N LYS A 193 -9.85 12.43 -19.98
CA LYS A 193 -8.51 11.88 -19.81
C LYS A 193 -7.44 12.92 -20.13
N ASN A 194 -6.54 13.17 -19.17
CA ASN A 194 -5.41 14.09 -19.32
C ASN A 194 -4.14 13.52 -18.67
N SER A 195 -3.50 12.61 -19.38
CA SER A 195 -2.31 11.91 -18.87
C SER A 195 -1.13 12.86 -18.61
N ARG A 196 -1.02 13.98 -19.34
CA ARG A 196 0.05 14.97 -19.11
C ARG A 196 -0.17 15.72 -17.80
N ALA A 197 -1.39 16.20 -17.54
CA ALA A 197 -1.73 16.84 -16.27
C ALA A 197 -1.54 15.85 -15.09
N ALA A 198 -1.94 14.60 -15.26
CA ALA A 198 -1.71 13.57 -14.26
C ALA A 198 -0.23 13.41 -13.91
N MET A 199 0.65 13.36 -14.92
CA MET A 199 2.08 13.21 -14.69
C MET A 199 2.73 14.43 -14.04
N GLU A 200 2.24 15.64 -14.29
CA GLU A 200 2.71 16.85 -13.58
C GLU A 200 2.27 16.83 -12.10
N LEU A 201 1.08 16.33 -11.80
CA LEU A 201 0.63 16.11 -10.42
C LEU A 201 1.48 15.06 -9.70
N PHE A 202 1.75 13.91 -10.34
CA PHE A 202 2.66 12.91 -9.79
C PHE A 202 4.07 13.46 -9.59
N LYS A 203 4.60 14.25 -10.51
CA LYS A 203 5.90 14.88 -10.38
C LYS A 203 5.96 15.81 -9.16
N LYS A 204 4.91 16.61 -8.94
CA LYS A 204 4.79 17.48 -7.77
C LYS A 204 4.70 16.67 -6.47
N ALA A 205 3.88 15.61 -6.43
CA ALA A 205 3.73 14.75 -5.27
C ALA A 205 5.01 13.93 -4.99
N ALA A 206 5.68 13.43 -6.02
CA ALA A 206 6.97 12.74 -5.89
C ALA A 206 8.05 13.65 -5.30
N GLY A 207 8.08 14.93 -5.72
CA GLY A 207 8.97 15.95 -5.15
C GLY A 207 8.71 16.21 -3.66
N LYS A 208 7.49 15.96 -3.18
CA LYS A 208 7.13 16.00 -1.75
C LYS A 208 7.30 14.67 -1.03
N GLY A 209 7.88 13.67 -1.68
CA GLY A 209 8.23 12.39 -1.06
C GLY A 209 7.21 11.27 -1.24
N ASN A 210 6.02 11.52 -1.80
CA ASN A 210 4.98 10.49 -1.92
C ASN A 210 5.46 9.26 -2.71
N PRO A 211 5.46 8.05 -2.12
CA PRO A 211 6.05 6.86 -2.73
C PRO A 211 5.26 6.34 -3.94
N THR A 212 3.93 6.46 -3.93
CA THR A 212 3.08 6.11 -5.08
C THR A 212 3.42 7.00 -6.28
N ALA A 213 3.52 8.31 -6.05
CA ALA A 213 3.88 9.26 -7.09
C ALA A 213 5.31 9.04 -7.62
N LYS A 214 6.26 8.69 -6.75
CA LYS A 214 7.62 8.31 -7.15
C LYS A 214 7.61 7.08 -8.06
N PHE A 215 6.84 6.05 -7.69
CA PHE A 215 6.70 4.87 -8.54
C PHE A 215 6.08 5.22 -9.89
N MET A 216 4.97 5.97 -9.92
CA MET A 216 4.28 6.37 -11.14
C MET A 216 5.21 7.13 -12.10
N LEU A 217 5.93 8.11 -11.58
CA LEU A 217 6.89 8.89 -12.34
C LEU A 217 8.10 8.06 -12.80
N GLY A 218 8.65 7.23 -11.91
CA GLY A 218 9.77 6.34 -12.19
C GLY A 218 9.42 5.30 -13.26
N TYR A 219 8.23 4.73 -13.19
CA TYR A 219 7.76 3.77 -14.19
C TYR A 219 7.49 4.42 -15.55
N ALA A 220 6.99 5.67 -15.56
CA ALA A 220 6.85 6.43 -16.79
C ALA A 220 8.20 6.68 -17.47
N TYR A 221 9.26 7.01 -16.74
CA TYR A 221 10.64 7.09 -17.26
C TYR A 221 11.18 5.71 -17.70
N TYR A 222 10.89 4.65 -16.95
CA TYR A 222 11.32 3.29 -17.28
C TYR A 222 10.77 2.81 -18.62
N LYS A 223 9.47 3.08 -18.87
CA LYS A 223 8.78 2.68 -20.09
C LYS A 223 8.88 3.69 -21.24
N GLY A 224 9.31 4.92 -20.99
CA GLY A 224 9.29 5.99 -21.97
C GLY A 224 7.89 6.52 -22.26
N PHE A 225 6.98 6.47 -21.28
CA PHE A 225 5.63 7.02 -21.42
C PHE A 225 5.62 8.51 -21.14
N ILE A 226 5.03 9.32 -22.03
CA ILE A 226 4.94 10.78 -21.91
C ILE A 226 6.29 11.49 -21.91
N TYR A 227 7.26 10.97 -21.18
CA TYR A 227 8.66 11.42 -21.14
C TYR A 227 9.54 10.47 -21.96
N PRO A 228 10.65 10.94 -22.57
CA PRO A 228 11.67 10.06 -23.12
C PRO A 228 12.15 9.07 -22.08
N GLN A 229 12.43 7.83 -22.49
CA GLN A 229 12.96 6.79 -21.59
C GLN A 229 14.26 7.27 -20.95
N ASP A 230 14.33 7.12 -19.61
CA ASP A 230 15.48 7.52 -18.80
C ASP A 230 15.63 6.55 -17.64
N TYR A 231 16.47 5.53 -17.84
CA TYR A 231 16.69 4.50 -16.82
C TYR A 231 17.36 5.05 -15.54
N GLY A 232 18.18 6.11 -15.64
CA GLY A 232 18.83 6.72 -14.49
C GLY A 232 17.82 7.38 -13.54
N LYS A 233 16.90 8.17 -14.10
CA LYS A 233 15.79 8.76 -13.33
C LYS A 233 14.84 7.68 -12.81
N ALA A 234 14.54 6.67 -13.63
CA ALA A 234 13.68 5.56 -13.25
C ALA A 234 14.22 4.82 -12.03
N VAL A 235 15.50 4.39 -12.05
CA VAL A 235 16.14 3.68 -10.92
C VAL A 235 16.04 4.47 -9.62
N LYS A 236 16.33 5.77 -9.66
CA LYS A 236 16.29 6.61 -8.46
C LYS A 236 14.89 6.60 -7.83
N LEU A 237 13.88 6.90 -8.63
CA LEU A 237 12.49 7.02 -8.16
C LEU A 237 11.90 5.66 -7.75
N ILE A 238 12.14 4.61 -8.53
CA ILE A 238 11.64 3.27 -8.25
C ILE A 238 12.30 2.70 -6.99
N ARG A 239 13.62 2.94 -6.78
CA ARG A 239 14.31 2.54 -5.55
C ARG A 239 13.73 3.21 -4.32
N GLU A 240 13.42 4.50 -4.38
CA GLU A 240 12.80 5.22 -3.27
C GLU A 240 11.41 4.65 -2.94
N ALA A 241 10.61 4.30 -3.94
CA ALA A 241 9.32 3.64 -3.75
C ALA A 241 9.47 2.19 -3.22
N ALA A 242 10.47 1.44 -3.69
CA ALA A 242 10.76 0.09 -3.21
C ALA A 242 11.21 0.07 -1.75
N ASN A 243 12.00 1.08 -1.33
CA ASN A 243 12.40 1.27 0.06
C ASN A 243 11.24 1.69 0.97
N ALA A 244 10.19 2.29 0.41
CA ALA A 244 8.91 2.51 1.09
C ALA A 244 8.01 1.25 1.08
N GLU A 245 8.61 0.07 0.87
CA GLU A 245 7.96 -1.23 0.91
C GLU A 245 6.81 -1.42 -0.10
N TYR A 246 6.81 -0.66 -1.20
CA TYR A 246 5.82 -0.87 -2.23
C TYR A 246 6.20 -2.08 -3.11
N SER A 247 5.39 -3.14 -3.10
CA SER A 247 5.71 -4.43 -3.70
C SER A 247 5.94 -4.36 -5.21
N GLU A 248 5.18 -3.50 -5.91
CA GLU A 248 5.33 -3.34 -7.35
C GLU A 248 6.63 -2.62 -7.72
N ALA A 249 7.03 -1.63 -6.89
CA ALA A 249 8.32 -0.97 -7.04
C ALA A 249 9.49 -1.94 -6.76
N GLN A 250 9.34 -2.82 -5.78
CA GLN A 250 10.32 -3.88 -5.48
C GLN A 250 10.47 -4.83 -6.67
N TYR A 251 9.36 -5.26 -7.26
CA TYR A 251 9.39 -6.11 -8.44
C TYR A 251 10.06 -5.41 -9.63
N VAL A 252 9.68 -4.17 -9.97
CA VAL A 252 10.29 -3.44 -11.08
C VAL A 252 11.78 -3.16 -10.84
N LEU A 253 12.18 -2.86 -9.60
CA LEU A 253 13.59 -2.69 -9.25
C LEU A 253 14.38 -4.00 -9.45
N ALA A 254 13.77 -5.14 -9.14
CA ALA A 254 14.37 -6.46 -9.44
C ALA A 254 14.54 -6.68 -10.93
N GLU A 255 13.53 -6.37 -11.77
CA GLU A 255 13.65 -6.40 -13.24
C GLU A 255 14.82 -5.52 -13.72
N MET A 256 14.98 -4.31 -13.13
CA MET A 256 16.08 -3.40 -13.47
C MET A 256 17.45 -4.00 -13.11
N TYR A 257 17.57 -4.69 -11.97
CA TYR A 257 18.78 -5.43 -11.60
C TYR A 257 19.05 -6.64 -12.49
N LEU A 258 18.02 -7.39 -12.90
CA LEU A 258 18.17 -8.54 -13.81
C LEU A 258 18.69 -8.12 -15.19
N ASN A 259 18.18 -6.98 -15.69
CA ASN A 259 18.46 -6.52 -17.04
C ASN A 259 19.58 -5.47 -17.14
N GLY A 260 20.10 -4.97 -16.02
CA GLY A 260 21.09 -3.89 -16.01
C GLY A 260 20.53 -2.54 -16.50
N HIS A 261 19.22 -2.31 -16.36
CA HIS A 261 18.57 -1.08 -16.82
C HIS A 261 18.84 0.10 -15.87
N GLY A 262 19.80 0.95 -16.22
CA GLY A 262 20.19 2.12 -15.44
C GLY A 262 20.91 1.82 -14.11
N ILE A 263 21.24 0.56 -13.88
CA ILE A 263 21.96 0.06 -12.73
C ILE A 263 22.78 -1.15 -13.15
N THR A 264 23.93 -1.38 -12.50
CA THR A 264 24.75 -2.57 -12.76
C THR A 264 23.93 -3.84 -12.49
N GLN A 265 23.96 -4.77 -13.45
CA GLN A 265 23.30 -6.07 -13.31
C GLN A 265 23.76 -6.78 -12.04
N ASN A 266 22.81 -7.24 -11.23
CA ASN A 266 23.12 -7.93 -9.99
C ASN A 266 21.99 -8.90 -9.61
N TYR A 267 22.21 -10.18 -9.85
CA TYR A 267 21.22 -11.23 -9.58
C TYR A 267 20.91 -11.38 -8.08
N GLY A 268 21.88 -11.16 -7.18
CA GLY A 268 21.65 -11.22 -5.74
C GLY A 268 20.66 -10.16 -5.27
N ASN A 269 20.87 -8.92 -5.71
CA ASN A 269 19.92 -7.83 -5.42
C ASN A 269 18.56 -8.07 -6.08
N ALA A 270 18.53 -8.60 -7.31
CA ALA A 270 17.28 -8.94 -7.98
C ALA A 270 16.47 -9.95 -7.18
N VAL A 271 17.09 -11.07 -6.77
CA VAL A 271 16.45 -12.11 -5.94
C VAL A 271 16.00 -11.55 -4.59
N LYS A 272 16.79 -10.67 -3.95
CA LYS A 272 16.40 -10.00 -2.71
C LYS A 272 15.08 -9.22 -2.89
N PHE A 273 15.00 -8.37 -3.90
CA PHE A 273 13.79 -7.57 -4.14
C PHE A 273 12.61 -8.41 -4.63
N LEU A 274 12.85 -9.47 -5.42
CA LEU A 274 11.78 -10.43 -5.78
C LEU A 274 11.19 -11.11 -4.54
N ARG A 275 12.02 -11.53 -3.58
CA ARG A 275 11.54 -12.13 -2.33
C ARG A 275 10.69 -11.17 -1.52
N LEU A 276 11.11 -9.91 -1.39
CA LEU A 276 10.32 -8.88 -0.71
C LEU A 276 8.94 -8.70 -1.37
N ALA A 277 8.91 -8.64 -2.70
CA ALA A 277 7.67 -8.54 -3.46
C ALA A 277 6.79 -9.81 -3.34
N VAL A 278 7.40 -11.01 -3.36
CA VAL A 278 6.72 -12.30 -3.14
C VAL A 278 6.04 -12.33 -1.78
N ASN A 279 6.75 -11.93 -0.72
CA ASN A 279 6.16 -11.89 0.63
C ASN A 279 4.92 -11.01 0.71
N GLN A 280 4.86 -9.97 -0.11
CA GLN A 280 3.70 -9.09 -0.22
C GLN A 280 2.64 -9.58 -1.23
N GLY A 281 2.76 -10.79 -1.74
CA GLY A 281 1.80 -11.39 -2.66
C GLY A 281 1.90 -10.89 -4.10
N ASN A 282 3.04 -10.35 -4.54
CA ASN A 282 3.23 -9.93 -5.92
C ASN A 282 3.36 -11.14 -6.86
N VAL A 283 2.39 -11.33 -7.71
CA VAL A 283 2.25 -12.51 -8.59
C VAL A 283 3.33 -12.54 -9.67
N ASN A 284 3.72 -11.38 -10.18
CA ASN A 284 4.78 -11.28 -11.19
C ASN A 284 6.14 -11.67 -10.60
N ALA A 285 6.41 -11.20 -9.36
CA ALA A 285 7.61 -11.57 -8.62
C ALA A 285 7.67 -13.07 -8.30
N MET A 286 6.54 -13.72 -7.99
CA MET A 286 6.46 -15.17 -7.79
C MET A 286 6.86 -15.91 -9.05
N THR A 287 6.32 -15.48 -10.20
CA THR A 287 6.62 -16.12 -11.48
C THR A 287 8.08 -15.95 -11.87
N GLU A 288 8.63 -14.74 -11.77
CA GLU A 288 10.01 -14.42 -12.10
C GLU A 288 11.01 -15.15 -11.19
N LEU A 289 10.77 -15.15 -9.88
CA LEU A 289 11.60 -15.90 -8.93
C LEU A 289 11.52 -17.40 -9.17
N GLY A 290 10.33 -17.90 -9.48
CA GLY A 290 10.11 -19.28 -9.87
C GLY A 290 10.93 -19.67 -11.11
N ASP A 291 10.99 -18.82 -12.13
CA ASP A 291 11.81 -19.06 -13.33
C ASP A 291 13.31 -19.10 -13.00
N ILE A 292 13.81 -18.16 -12.20
CA ILE A 292 15.21 -18.12 -11.76
C ILE A 292 15.58 -19.41 -11.02
N LEU A 293 14.74 -19.86 -10.10
CA LEU A 293 14.99 -21.08 -9.31
C LEU A 293 14.85 -22.36 -10.17
N ALA A 294 13.89 -22.41 -11.09
CA ALA A 294 13.70 -23.57 -11.97
C ALA A 294 14.88 -23.77 -12.94
N LEU A 295 15.39 -22.68 -13.49
CA LEU A 295 16.49 -22.72 -14.44
C LEU A 295 17.86 -22.89 -13.78
N GLY A 296 18.09 -22.29 -12.63
CA GLY A 296 19.37 -22.30 -11.93
C GLY A 296 20.47 -21.49 -12.62
N THR A 297 20.10 -20.55 -13.52
CA THR A 297 21.06 -19.80 -14.34
C THR A 297 21.78 -18.68 -13.62
N ALA A 298 21.13 -18.08 -12.62
CA ALA A 298 21.62 -16.91 -11.91
C ALA A 298 21.61 -17.10 -10.39
N TYR A 299 21.00 -18.18 -9.93
CA TYR A 299 20.85 -18.57 -8.53
C TYR A 299 20.81 -20.11 -8.45
N PRO A 300 21.18 -20.75 -7.35
CA PRO A 300 21.12 -22.20 -7.22
C PRO A 300 19.77 -22.76 -7.62
N LYS A 301 19.77 -23.82 -8.45
CA LYS A 301 18.57 -24.45 -8.93
C LYS A 301 17.78 -25.07 -7.77
N ASP A 302 16.49 -24.76 -7.70
CA ASP A 302 15.56 -25.25 -6.68
C ASP A 302 14.17 -25.47 -7.29
N ILE A 303 13.96 -26.66 -7.84
CA ILE A 303 12.69 -27.01 -8.50
C ILE A 303 11.53 -27.12 -7.51
N TYR A 304 11.83 -27.48 -6.25
CA TYR A 304 10.83 -27.55 -5.19
C TYR A 304 10.21 -26.17 -4.92
N ARG A 305 11.05 -25.16 -4.61
CA ARG A 305 10.58 -23.81 -4.37
C ARG A 305 9.98 -23.15 -5.61
N ALA A 306 10.53 -23.45 -6.79
CA ALA A 306 9.96 -23.00 -8.06
C ALA A 306 8.52 -23.52 -8.23
N HIS A 307 8.29 -24.81 -7.94
CA HIS A 307 6.95 -25.40 -7.98
C HIS A 307 5.99 -24.73 -6.97
N VAL A 308 6.43 -24.49 -5.74
CA VAL A 308 5.62 -23.78 -4.72
C VAL A 308 5.20 -22.42 -5.25
N LEU A 309 6.14 -21.63 -5.76
CA LEU A 309 5.87 -20.29 -6.27
C LEU A 309 4.93 -20.30 -7.48
N PHE A 310 5.13 -21.20 -8.44
CA PHE A 310 4.22 -21.33 -9.58
C PHE A 310 2.83 -21.78 -9.17
N ASN A 311 2.70 -22.65 -8.16
CA ASN A 311 1.40 -23.10 -7.67
C ASN A 311 0.63 -21.93 -7.05
N ILE A 312 1.28 -21.15 -6.18
CA ILE A 312 0.69 -19.94 -5.59
C ILE A 312 0.31 -18.92 -6.67
N ALA A 313 1.22 -18.67 -7.64
CA ALA A 313 1.00 -17.74 -8.73
C ALA A 313 -0.17 -18.17 -9.64
N ALA A 314 -0.29 -19.48 -9.94
CA ALA A 314 -1.37 -20.02 -10.76
C ALA A 314 -2.74 -19.82 -10.15
N VAL A 315 -2.89 -20.10 -8.85
CA VAL A 315 -4.14 -19.85 -8.10
C VAL A 315 -4.55 -18.37 -8.14
N ARG A 316 -3.57 -17.47 -8.24
CA ARG A 316 -3.78 -16.02 -8.34
C ARG A 316 -3.90 -15.52 -9.78
N GLY A 317 -4.00 -16.42 -10.75
CA GLY A 317 -4.26 -16.10 -12.16
C GLY A 317 -3.03 -15.60 -12.94
N ALA A 318 -1.81 -15.95 -12.50
CA ALA A 318 -0.60 -15.61 -13.26
C ALA A 318 -0.59 -16.34 -14.60
N PRO A 319 -0.38 -15.63 -15.72
CA PRO A 319 -0.28 -16.28 -17.05
C PRO A 319 0.82 -17.33 -17.05
N LYS A 320 0.52 -18.51 -17.60
CA LYS A 320 1.47 -19.63 -17.77
C LYS A 320 2.06 -20.22 -16.48
N ALA A 321 1.68 -19.73 -15.29
CA ALA A 321 2.20 -20.28 -14.04
C ALA A 321 1.76 -21.74 -13.83
N ALA A 322 0.53 -22.08 -14.19
CA ALA A 322 0.02 -23.44 -14.12
C ALA A 322 0.82 -24.40 -15.06
N GLU A 323 1.10 -23.97 -16.30
CA GLU A 323 1.90 -24.74 -17.25
C GLU A 323 3.33 -25.00 -16.73
N LYS A 324 3.95 -23.97 -16.13
CA LYS A 324 5.28 -24.08 -15.52
C LYS A 324 5.29 -25.01 -14.32
N ARG A 325 4.28 -24.89 -13.42
CA ARG A 325 4.08 -25.79 -12.30
C ARG A 325 3.97 -27.24 -12.76
N ASP A 326 3.10 -27.50 -13.74
CA ASP A 326 2.82 -28.84 -14.24
C ASP A 326 4.03 -29.46 -14.96
N ALA A 327 4.86 -28.62 -15.58
CA ALA A 327 6.13 -29.05 -16.17
C ALA A 327 7.13 -29.52 -15.09
N LEU A 328 7.24 -28.81 -13.97
CA LEU A 328 8.09 -29.21 -12.85
C LEU A 328 7.56 -30.48 -12.16
N ALA A 329 6.25 -30.61 -12.00
CA ALA A 329 5.63 -31.78 -11.37
C ALA A 329 6.01 -33.10 -12.07
N LYS A 330 6.27 -33.08 -13.39
CA LYS A 330 6.67 -34.27 -14.17
C LYS A 330 8.07 -34.78 -13.84
N VAL A 331 8.93 -33.97 -13.27
CA VAL A 331 10.33 -34.30 -12.98
C VAL A 331 10.63 -34.36 -11.48
N MET A 332 9.66 -34.01 -10.64
CA MET A 332 9.77 -34.08 -9.18
C MET A 332 9.45 -35.50 -8.69
N LYS A 333 10.03 -35.88 -7.55
CA LYS A 333 9.58 -37.08 -6.82
C LYS A 333 8.22 -36.82 -6.20
N ILE A 334 7.40 -37.85 -6.06
CA ILE A 334 6.03 -37.71 -5.59
C ILE A 334 5.97 -37.12 -4.16
N GLU A 335 6.90 -37.51 -3.30
CA GLU A 335 6.98 -37.02 -1.93
C GLU A 335 7.29 -35.52 -1.90
N GLU A 336 8.24 -35.07 -2.71
CA GLU A 336 8.61 -33.65 -2.85
C GLU A 336 7.46 -32.84 -3.45
N LEU A 337 6.74 -33.40 -4.42
CA LEU A 337 5.58 -32.77 -5.05
C LEU A 337 4.45 -32.54 -4.04
N LEU A 338 4.10 -33.56 -3.25
CA LEU A 338 3.06 -33.45 -2.23
C LEU A 338 3.42 -32.46 -1.13
N GLN A 339 4.69 -32.42 -0.71
CA GLN A 339 5.18 -31.42 0.24
C GLN A 339 5.10 -30.00 -0.35
N ALA A 340 5.50 -29.80 -1.59
CA ALA A 340 5.44 -28.50 -2.27
C ALA A 340 4.00 -27.99 -2.43
N GLN A 341 3.04 -28.87 -2.70
CA GLN A 341 1.62 -28.53 -2.75
C GLN A 341 1.12 -28.09 -1.37
N THR A 342 1.44 -28.85 -0.32
CA THR A 342 1.06 -28.53 1.06
C THR A 342 1.69 -27.20 1.52
N GLU A 343 2.93 -26.88 1.11
CA GLU A 343 3.57 -25.62 1.43
C GLU A 343 2.87 -24.44 0.72
N ALA A 344 2.49 -24.62 -0.54
CA ALA A 344 1.76 -23.61 -1.28
C ALA A 344 0.39 -23.27 -0.68
N GLU A 345 -0.31 -24.25 -0.12
CA GLU A 345 -1.60 -24.05 0.58
C GLU A 345 -1.45 -23.20 1.86
N LYS A 346 -0.30 -23.27 2.53
CA LYS A 346 -0.02 -22.54 3.76
C LYS A 346 0.45 -21.10 3.52
N TYR A 347 0.66 -20.72 2.27
CA TYR A 347 1.15 -19.38 1.97
C TYR A 347 0.14 -18.30 2.34
N VAL A 348 0.58 -17.35 3.14
CA VAL A 348 -0.17 -16.13 3.51
C VAL A 348 0.66 -14.91 3.11
N GLU A 349 0.08 -14.07 2.27
CA GLU A 349 0.74 -12.80 1.90
C GLU A 349 0.79 -11.82 3.05
N GLN A 350 1.87 -11.06 3.13
CA GLN A 350 2.10 -10.02 4.13
C GLN A 350 2.35 -8.67 3.42
N PRO A 351 1.30 -8.06 2.83
CA PRO A 351 1.47 -6.82 2.11
C PRO A 351 1.77 -5.68 3.09
N SER A 352 2.68 -4.79 2.69
CA SER A 352 2.87 -3.52 3.41
C SER A 352 1.59 -2.68 3.36
N ALA A 353 1.49 -1.70 4.27
CA ALA A 353 0.37 -0.77 4.28
C ALA A 353 0.19 -0.08 2.93
N LEU A 354 1.29 0.35 2.30
CA LEU A 354 1.26 0.98 0.97
C LEU A 354 0.77 0.02 -0.12
N THR A 355 1.27 -1.23 -0.13
CA THR A 355 0.83 -2.24 -1.09
C THR A 355 -0.64 -2.59 -0.91
N SER A 356 -1.11 -2.73 0.34
CA SER A 356 -2.52 -2.98 0.67
C SER A 356 -3.41 -1.85 0.16
N TYR A 357 -3.02 -0.61 0.41
CA TYR A 357 -3.73 0.58 -0.07
C TYR A 357 -3.87 0.59 -1.59
N ILE A 358 -2.77 0.40 -2.32
CA ILE A 358 -2.79 0.42 -3.78
C ILE A 358 -3.66 -0.71 -4.35
N LYS A 359 -3.51 -1.94 -3.83
CA LYS A 359 -4.34 -3.08 -4.24
C LYS A 359 -5.83 -2.83 -4.02
N GLN A 360 -6.20 -2.23 -2.89
CA GLN A 360 -7.60 -1.94 -2.57
C GLN A 360 -8.16 -0.81 -3.44
N THR A 361 -7.37 0.23 -3.68
CA THR A 361 -7.79 1.39 -4.48
C THR A 361 -8.01 1.04 -5.93
N PHE A 362 -7.12 0.26 -6.53
CA PHE A 362 -7.17 -0.04 -7.98
C PHE A 362 -7.69 -1.44 -8.30
N GLY A 363 -7.88 -2.31 -7.30
CA GLY A 363 -8.42 -3.66 -7.46
C GLY A 363 -7.53 -4.62 -8.25
N ARG A 364 -6.34 -4.18 -8.65
CA ARG A 364 -5.37 -4.92 -9.48
C ARG A 364 -3.98 -4.30 -9.37
N ASP A 365 -3.02 -4.95 -10.03
CA ASP A 365 -1.68 -4.41 -10.21
C ASP A 365 -1.71 -3.05 -10.90
N ILE A 366 -1.08 -2.05 -10.26
CA ILE A 366 -1.03 -0.67 -10.76
C ILE A 366 -0.27 -0.57 -12.09
N ARG A 367 0.67 -1.47 -12.39
CA ARG A 367 1.36 -1.50 -13.70
C ARG A 367 0.39 -1.73 -14.83
N SER A 368 -0.49 -2.72 -14.70
CA SER A 368 -1.54 -2.98 -15.68
C SER A 368 -2.40 -1.75 -15.89
N TYR A 369 -2.75 -1.04 -14.80
CA TYR A 369 -3.50 0.22 -14.87
C TYR A 369 -2.72 1.31 -15.62
N ILE A 370 -1.42 1.48 -15.34
CA ILE A 370 -0.56 2.46 -16.02
C ILE A 370 -0.41 2.09 -17.49
N ASP A 371 -0.10 0.84 -17.78
CA ASP A 371 0.08 0.35 -19.15
C ASP A 371 -1.15 0.60 -20.00
N GLU A 372 -2.35 0.31 -19.51
CA GLU A 372 -3.59 0.57 -20.23
C GLU A 372 -3.84 2.05 -20.48
N ASN A 373 -3.48 2.91 -19.52
CA ASN A 373 -3.80 4.32 -19.58
C ASN A 373 -2.73 5.18 -20.24
N LEU A 374 -1.46 4.77 -20.27
CA LEU A 374 -0.36 5.55 -20.81
C LEU A 374 0.20 5.05 -22.16
N LYS A 375 0.07 3.76 -22.51
CA LYS A 375 0.61 3.20 -23.79
C LYS A 375 0.17 3.97 -25.02
N ASN A 376 -1.06 4.46 -25.04
CA ASN A 376 -1.66 5.11 -26.21
C ASN A 376 -1.32 6.60 -26.36
N VAL A 377 -0.62 7.19 -25.40
CA VAL A 377 -0.31 8.62 -25.43
C VAL A 377 0.78 8.94 -26.46
N ASN A 378 1.75 8.04 -26.61
CA ASN A 378 2.86 8.21 -27.58
C ASN A 378 2.44 8.02 -29.04
N ASN A 379 1.33 7.29 -29.31
CA ASN A 379 0.85 7.05 -30.68
C ASN A 379 0.01 8.21 -31.25
N ARG A 380 -0.51 9.11 -30.42
CA ARG A 380 -1.30 10.26 -30.86
C ARG A 380 -0.46 11.52 -31.17
N GLY A 381 0.83 11.51 -30.84
CA GLY A 381 1.76 12.60 -31.13
C GLY A 381 2.56 12.42 -32.42
N ARG A 382 2.30 11.35 -33.21
CA ARG A 382 2.95 11.06 -34.50
C ARG A 382 1.99 11.02 -35.70
N ALA A 383 0.73 11.43 -35.50
CA ALA A 383 -0.25 11.60 -36.59
C ALA A 383 -0.48 13.08 -36.89
#